data_d9bdc3f635c7b8ba11b49841e60bf0a0
#
_entry.id   d9bdc3f635c7b8ba11b49841e60bf0a0
#
_cell.length_a   1.000
_cell.length_b   1.000
_cell.length_c   1.000
_cell.angle_alpha   90.00
_cell.angle_beta   90.00
_cell.angle_gamma   90.00
#
_symmetry.space_group_name_H-M   'P 1'
#
loop_
_entity.id
_entity.type
_entity.pdbx_description
1 polymer ?
#
loop_
_entity_poly.entity_id
_entity_poly.type
_entity_poly.pdbx_seq_one_letter_code
_entity_poly.pdbx_strand_id
1 'polypeptide(L)'
;LGTSINDKNGQTKIYVKNEQLELQQMQIIKKDAINQNFPRVLNIDSTFTVTLMPGLELQNLLPFTSFLAIKKSGVVTEFELTKQSVSVGFDEGWNPQSIFEELKKYSHFDLPQNLVINVQEWYKSYDAARLFFGYVLKVSDSNITIAENNPNIKKYIKEKLAEGVYLLNIPQNSEIKTF
;
A
#
# COMPACT_ATOMS: atom_id res chain seq x y z
N LEU A 1 16.23 20.20 19.84
CA LEU A 1 15.69 21.41 20.45
C LEU A 1 14.56 20.97 21.39
N GLY A 2 14.79 21.05 22.72
CA GLY A 2 13.79 20.73 23.73
C GLY A 2 12.87 21.91 24.00
N THR A 3 11.59 21.67 24.19
CA THR A 3 10.61 22.66 24.67
C THR A 3 10.59 22.61 26.19
N SER A 4 10.78 23.76 26.84
CA SER A 4 10.63 23.90 28.29
C SER A 4 9.23 24.41 28.64
N ILE A 5 8.56 23.75 29.58
CA ILE A 5 7.27 24.19 30.12
C ILE A 5 7.42 24.35 31.61
N ASN A 6 7.07 25.52 32.16
CA ASN A 6 7.03 25.74 33.58
C ASN A 6 5.73 25.19 34.18
N ASP A 7 5.84 24.39 35.21
CA ASP A 7 4.68 23.92 35.96
C ASP A 7 4.17 24.99 36.95
N LYS A 8 3.00 24.76 37.55
CA LYS A 8 2.36 25.68 38.52
C LYS A 8 3.20 25.92 39.79
N ASN A 9 4.30 25.20 40.00
CA ASN A 9 5.20 25.30 41.15
C ASN A 9 6.54 25.96 40.78
N GLY A 10 6.67 26.52 39.56
CA GLY A 10 7.89 27.19 39.14
C GLY A 10 9.06 26.27 38.80
N GLN A 11 8.85 24.95 38.70
CA GLN A 11 9.88 24.01 38.25
C GLN A 11 9.88 23.91 36.76
N THR A 12 11.03 24.14 36.12
CA THR A 12 11.22 23.98 34.69
C THR A 12 11.42 22.50 34.38
N LYS A 13 10.45 21.87 33.70
CA LYS A 13 10.62 20.54 33.13
C LYS A 13 11.07 20.68 31.67
N ILE A 14 12.26 20.17 31.38
CA ILE A 14 12.80 20.13 30.04
C ILE A 14 12.35 18.81 29.40
N TYR A 15 11.45 18.89 28.43
CA TYR A 15 11.10 17.75 27.61
C TYR A 15 12.11 17.68 26.45
N VAL A 16 13.11 16.81 26.59
CA VAL A 16 13.97 16.43 25.46
C VAL A 16 13.17 15.46 24.61
N LYS A 17 12.83 15.86 23.40
CA LYS A 17 12.25 14.95 22.42
C LYS A 17 13.29 13.88 22.12
N ASN A 18 13.10 12.70 22.66
CA ASN A 18 14.08 11.64 22.59
C ASN A 18 13.88 10.88 21.28
N GLU A 19 14.43 11.43 20.17
CA GLU A 19 14.43 10.81 18.83
C GLU A 19 15.00 9.39 18.86
N GLN A 20 15.94 9.11 19.77
CA GLN A 20 16.48 7.76 19.95
C GLN A 20 15.44 6.78 20.52
N LEU A 21 14.55 7.24 21.40
CA LEU A 21 13.46 6.40 21.94
C LEU A 21 12.42 6.09 20.87
N GLU A 22 12.06 7.06 20.03
CA GLU A 22 11.16 6.86 18.90
C GLU A 22 11.78 5.90 17.86
N LEU A 23 13.07 6.05 17.56
CA LEU A 23 13.79 5.14 16.66
C LEU A 23 13.91 3.73 17.24
N GLN A 24 14.16 3.58 18.55
CA GLN A 24 14.16 2.28 19.21
C GLN A 24 12.77 1.63 19.19
N GLN A 25 11.72 2.39 19.48
CA GLN A 25 10.34 1.88 19.40
C GLN A 25 9.96 1.46 17.98
N MET A 26 10.32 2.25 16.95
CA MET A 26 10.13 1.85 15.57
C MET A 26 10.92 0.61 15.17
N GLN A 27 12.14 0.44 15.70
CA GLN A 27 12.96 -0.75 15.46
C GLN A 27 12.38 -1.99 16.16
N ILE A 28 11.82 -1.83 17.36
CA ILE A 28 11.12 -2.90 18.09
C ILE A 28 9.88 -3.31 17.31
N ILE A 29 9.03 -2.36 16.90
CA ILE A 29 7.82 -2.63 16.10
C ILE A 29 8.18 -3.33 14.79
N LYS A 30 9.24 -2.90 14.09
CA LYS A 30 9.72 -3.58 12.88
C LYS A 30 10.24 -4.99 13.16
N LYS A 31 10.93 -5.19 14.27
CA LYS A 31 11.48 -6.49 14.66
C LYS A 31 10.37 -7.47 15.06
N ASP A 32 9.34 -6.98 15.75
CA ASP A 32 8.16 -7.78 16.10
C ASP A 32 7.32 -8.13 14.85
N ALA A 33 7.22 -7.21 13.89
CA ALA A 33 6.60 -7.48 12.60
C ALA A 33 7.36 -8.53 11.77
N ILE A 34 8.69 -8.60 11.88
CA ILE A 34 9.54 -9.60 11.20
C ILE A 34 9.40 -10.99 11.86
N ASN A 35 9.10 -11.05 13.16
CA ASN A 35 8.96 -12.30 13.91
C ASN A 35 7.51 -12.81 14.01
N GLN A 36 6.54 -12.22 13.29
CA GLN A 36 5.19 -12.75 13.23
C GLN A 36 5.23 -14.11 12.52
N ASN A 37 4.99 -15.17 13.28
CA ASN A 37 4.86 -16.53 12.75
C ASN A 37 3.45 -16.65 12.16
N PHE A 38 3.30 -16.27 10.88
CA PHE A 38 2.02 -16.36 10.18
C PHE A 38 1.61 -17.84 10.02
N PRO A 39 0.33 -18.18 10.28
CA PRO A 39 -0.15 -19.53 10.08
C PRO A 39 -0.06 -19.91 8.61
N ARG A 40 0.52 -21.08 8.31
CA ARG A 40 0.60 -21.59 6.94
C ARG A 40 -0.70 -22.30 6.60
N VAL A 41 -1.68 -21.57 6.12
CA VAL A 41 -3.05 -22.06 5.89
C VAL A 41 -3.49 -21.95 4.43
N LEU A 42 -2.65 -21.38 3.55
CA LEU A 42 -2.93 -21.31 2.13
C LEU A 42 -2.21 -22.42 1.37
N ASN A 43 -2.96 -23.06 0.47
CA ASN A 43 -2.42 -23.92 -0.57
C ASN A 43 -2.82 -23.35 -1.92
N ILE A 44 -1.85 -23.15 -2.80
CA ILE A 44 -2.03 -22.54 -4.12
C ILE A 44 -1.57 -23.54 -5.16
N ASP A 45 -2.45 -23.90 -6.06
CA ASP A 45 -2.16 -24.85 -7.13
C ASP A 45 -1.81 -24.15 -8.46
N SER A 46 -1.39 -24.96 -9.43
CA SER A 46 -1.03 -24.47 -10.77
C SER A 46 -2.23 -24.01 -11.60
N THR A 47 -3.45 -24.26 -11.15
CA THR A 47 -4.69 -23.75 -11.77
C THR A 47 -5.13 -22.42 -11.18
N PHE A 48 -4.31 -21.82 -10.29
CA PHE A 48 -4.55 -20.57 -9.58
C PHE A 48 -5.72 -20.64 -8.60
N THR A 49 -6.09 -21.85 -8.17
CA THR A 49 -7.00 -22.04 -7.05
C THR A 49 -6.22 -21.87 -5.76
N VAL A 50 -6.71 -21.01 -4.89
CA VAL A 50 -6.17 -20.71 -3.57
C VAL A 50 -7.10 -21.32 -2.54
N THR A 51 -6.67 -22.41 -1.93
CA THR A 51 -7.42 -23.12 -0.90
C THR A 51 -7.03 -22.60 0.48
N LEU A 52 -7.98 -22.03 1.20
CA LEU A 52 -7.81 -21.55 2.56
C LEU A 52 -8.28 -22.59 3.57
N MET A 53 -7.36 -23.10 4.37
CA MET A 53 -7.65 -23.97 5.49
C MET A 53 -8.13 -23.15 6.71
N PRO A 54 -8.90 -23.74 7.64
CA PRO A 54 -9.28 -23.08 8.89
C PRO A 54 -8.06 -22.62 9.70
N GLY A 55 -8.20 -21.49 10.40
CA GLY A 55 -7.14 -20.97 11.28
C GLY A 55 -6.62 -19.60 10.93
N LEU A 56 -7.16 -18.95 9.90
CA LEU A 56 -6.88 -17.55 9.59
C LEU A 56 -7.94 -16.65 10.26
N GLU A 57 -7.49 -15.64 10.99
CA GLU A 57 -8.37 -14.63 11.56
C GLU A 57 -8.94 -13.73 10.45
N LEU A 58 -10.18 -13.26 10.63
CA LEU A 58 -10.90 -12.45 9.64
C LEU A 58 -10.12 -11.22 9.18
N GLN A 59 -9.46 -10.53 10.10
CA GLN A 59 -8.63 -9.36 9.78
C GLN A 59 -7.49 -9.66 8.81
N ASN A 60 -6.94 -10.88 8.87
CA ASN A 60 -5.86 -11.35 7.98
C ASN A 60 -6.41 -11.90 6.66
N LEU A 61 -7.72 -12.15 6.59
CA LEU A 61 -8.40 -12.57 5.37
C LEU A 61 -8.77 -11.39 4.47
N LEU A 62 -9.05 -10.22 5.04
CA LEU A 62 -9.50 -9.04 4.30
C LEU A 62 -8.62 -8.65 3.11
N PRO A 63 -7.27 -8.66 3.22
CA PRO A 63 -6.41 -8.32 2.08
C PRO A 63 -6.63 -9.21 0.85
N PHE A 64 -6.98 -10.49 1.06
CA PHE A 64 -7.19 -11.44 -0.03
C PHE A 64 -8.47 -11.14 -0.83
N THR A 65 -9.49 -10.54 -0.20
CA THR A 65 -10.74 -10.19 -0.88
C THR A 65 -10.58 -9.11 -1.94
N SER A 66 -9.48 -8.35 -1.89
CA SER A 66 -9.16 -7.31 -2.86
C SER A 66 -8.72 -7.87 -4.22
N PHE A 67 -8.10 -9.05 -4.26
CA PHE A 67 -7.52 -9.60 -5.49
C PHE A 67 -7.83 -11.07 -5.76
N LEU A 68 -8.60 -11.74 -4.87
CA LEU A 68 -9.08 -13.10 -5.07
C LEU A 68 -10.59 -13.13 -5.24
N ALA A 69 -11.07 -13.91 -6.19
CA ALA A 69 -12.49 -14.21 -6.35
C ALA A 69 -12.89 -15.43 -5.52
N ILE A 70 -14.01 -15.37 -4.79
CA ILE A 70 -14.53 -16.51 -4.05
C ILE A 70 -15.12 -17.50 -5.05
N LYS A 71 -14.60 -18.74 -5.05
CA LYS A 71 -15.10 -19.85 -5.87
C LYS A 71 -16.06 -20.72 -5.10
N LYS A 72 -15.72 -21.03 -3.83
CA LYS A 72 -16.54 -21.87 -2.96
C LYS A 72 -16.32 -21.46 -1.52
N SER A 73 -17.40 -21.37 -0.76
CA SER A 73 -17.36 -21.11 0.68
C SER A 73 -17.86 -22.30 1.47
N GLY A 74 -17.13 -22.70 2.53
CA GLY A 74 -17.45 -23.82 3.40
C GLY A 74 -16.46 -23.92 4.54
N VAL A 75 -16.28 -25.12 5.08
CA VAL A 75 -15.26 -25.40 6.10
C VAL A 75 -13.86 -25.10 5.55
N VAL A 76 -13.67 -25.38 4.28
CA VAL A 76 -12.52 -24.96 3.47
C VAL A 76 -13.05 -23.96 2.45
N THR A 77 -12.44 -22.80 2.35
CA THR A 77 -12.81 -21.79 1.36
C THR A 77 -11.84 -21.87 0.19
N GLU A 78 -12.41 -21.92 -1.01
CA GLU A 78 -11.65 -21.88 -2.25
C GLU A 78 -11.84 -20.51 -2.90
N PHE A 79 -10.73 -19.87 -3.21
CA PHE A 79 -10.67 -18.67 -4.03
C PHE A 79 -10.04 -19.02 -5.37
N GLU A 80 -10.24 -18.17 -6.34
CA GLU A 80 -9.58 -18.23 -7.63
C GLU A 80 -8.89 -16.90 -7.92
N LEU A 81 -7.66 -16.98 -8.40
CA LEU A 81 -6.90 -15.84 -8.85
C LEU A 81 -7.04 -15.74 -10.36
N THR A 82 -7.85 -14.79 -10.80
CA THR A 82 -8.14 -14.56 -12.23
C THR A 82 -7.58 -13.21 -12.68
N LYS A 83 -7.43 -13.01 -14.00
CA LYS A 83 -7.06 -11.70 -14.53
C LYS A 83 -8.00 -10.59 -14.04
N GLN A 84 -9.31 -10.89 -13.98
CA GLN A 84 -10.31 -9.92 -13.54
C GLN A 84 -10.17 -9.58 -12.05
N SER A 85 -10.05 -10.59 -11.16
CA SER A 85 -9.92 -10.35 -9.72
C SER A 85 -8.64 -9.59 -9.39
N VAL A 86 -7.53 -9.93 -10.05
CA VAL A 86 -6.25 -9.24 -9.85
C VAL A 86 -6.29 -7.80 -10.40
N SER A 87 -7.03 -7.54 -11.48
CA SER A 87 -7.22 -6.16 -11.99
C SER A 87 -7.95 -5.28 -10.98
N VAL A 88 -8.94 -5.82 -10.26
CA VAL A 88 -9.60 -5.09 -9.15
C VAL A 88 -8.58 -4.76 -8.05
N GLY A 89 -7.73 -5.71 -7.70
CA GLY A 89 -6.63 -5.44 -6.76
C GLY A 89 -5.70 -4.34 -7.24
N PHE A 90 -5.37 -4.29 -8.53
CA PHE A 90 -4.53 -3.22 -9.09
C PHE A 90 -5.23 -1.85 -9.01
N ASP A 91 -6.54 -1.79 -9.20
CA ASP A 91 -7.34 -0.57 -9.03
C ASP A 91 -7.32 -0.09 -7.56
N GLU A 92 -7.20 -1.00 -6.60
CA GLU A 92 -7.07 -0.71 -5.17
C GLU A 92 -5.62 -0.40 -4.75
N GLY A 93 -4.66 -0.43 -5.69
CA GLY A 93 -3.25 -0.06 -5.45
C GLY A 93 -2.32 -1.24 -5.16
N TRP A 94 -2.81 -2.49 -5.28
CA TRP A 94 -1.94 -3.65 -5.24
C TRP A 94 -1.04 -3.69 -6.48
N ASN A 95 0.11 -4.30 -6.33
CA ASN A 95 1.02 -4.61 -7.43
C ASN A 95 1.45 -6.09 -7.34
N PRO A 96 2.06 -6.66 -8.38
CA PRO A 96 2.46 -8.07 -8.37
C PRO A 96 3.29 -8.44 -7.15
N GLN A 97 4.24 -7.61 -6.75
CA GLN A 97 5.13 -7.88 -5.64
C GLN A 97 4.36 -7.96 -4.31
N SER A 98 3.47 -6.99 -4.04
CA SER A 98 2.67 -6.97 -2.82
C SER A 98 1.70 -8.15 -2.74
N ILE A 99 1.10 -8.56 -3.87
CA ILE A 99 0.26 -9.76 -3.96
C ILE A 99 1.07 -11.01 -3.64
N PHE A 100 2.26 -11.17 -4.21
CA PHE A 100 3.11 -12.33 -3.96
C PHE A 100 3.58 -12.39 -2.51
N GLU A 101 3.95 -11.27 -1.93
CA GLU A 101 4.36 -11.19 -0.52
C GLU A 101 3.20 -11.59 0.40
N GLU A 102 1.99 -11.10 0.13
CA GLU A 102 0.81 -11.43 0.93
C GLU A 102 0.46 -12.90 0.82
N LEU A 103 0.45 -13.48 -0.38
CA LEU A 103 0.21 -14.91 -0.57
C LEU A 103 1.29 -15.78 0.10
N LYS A 104 2.57 -15.41 0.00
CA LYS A 104 3.69 -16.15 0.59
C LYS A 104 3.66 -16.19 2.10
N LYS A 105 3.18 -15.12 2.77
CA LYS A 105 3.08 -15.08 4.24
C LYS A 105 2.32 -16.28 4.80
N TYR A 106 1.27 -16.71 4.11
CA TYR A 106 0.35 -17.75 4.58
C TYR A 106 0.44 -19.05 3.79
N SER A 107 1.24 -19.11 2.73
CA SER A 107 1.38 -20.29 1.89
C SER A 107 2.26 -21.35 2.52
N HIS A 108 1.87 -22.63 2.38
CA HIS A 108 2.69 -23.78 2.75
C HIS A 108 3.91 -23.95 1.85
N PHE A 109 3.77 -23.63 0.57
CA PHE A 109 4.76 -23.86 -0.47
C PHE A 109 5.09 -22.56 -1.20
N ASP A 110 6.14 -22.60 -2.00
CA ASP A 110 6.43 -21.51 -2.92
C ASP A 110 5.29 -21.35 -3.93
N LEU A 111 5.12 -20.11 -4.40
CA LEU A 111 4.09 -19.82 -5.40
C LEU A 111 4.40 -20.52 -6.72
N PRO A 112 3.40 -21.11 -7.40
CA PRO A 112 3.59 -21.68 -8.71
C PRO A 112 4.20 -20.66 -9.69
N GLN A 113 5.23 -21.07 -10.43
CA GLN A 113 5.94 -20.17 -11.34
C GLN A 113 5.03 -19.59 -12.44
N ASN A 114 4.09 -20.40 -12.95
CA ASN A 114 3.12 -19.95 -13.93
C ASN A 114 2.19 -18.87 -13.37
N LEU A 115 1.81 -18.92 -12.08
CA LEU A 115 1.04 -17.88 -11.41
C LEU A 115 1.83 -16.56 -11.38
N VAL A 116 3.10 -16.62 -10.96
CA VAL A 116 3.96 -15.43 -10.90
C VAL A 116 4.09 -14.77 -12.27
N ILE A 117 4.34 -15.57 -13.32
CA ILE A 117 4.45 -15.06 -14.71
C ILE A 117 3.14 -14.42 -15.15
N ASN A 118 2.00 -15.10 -14.97
CA ASN A 118 0.71 -14.59 -15.42
C ASN A 118 0.32 -13.28 -14.72
N VAL A 119 0.48 -13.19 -13.42
CA VAL A 119 0.17 -11.95 -12.67
C VAL A 119 1.03 -10.79 -13.16
N GLN A 120 2.32 -11.02 -13.43
CA GLN A 120 3.21 -10.01 -14.00
C GLN A 120 2.77 -9.57 -15.40
N GLU A 121 2.36 -10.51 -16.27
CA GLU A 121 1.85 -10.21 -17.61
C GLU A 121 0.52 -9.45 -17.56
N TRP A 122 -0.38 -9.83 -16.66
CA TRP A 122 -1.64 -9.12 -16.43
C TRP A 122 -1.39 -7.69 -15.96
N TYR A 123 -0.41 -7.48 -15.08
CA TYR A 123 -0.04 -6.14 -14.62
C TYR A 123 0.53 -5.29 -15.76
N LYS A 124 1.40 -5.84 -16.60
CA LYS A 124 1.90 -5.14 -17.79
C LYS A 124 0.77 -4.71 -18.72
N SER A 125 -0.22 -5.59 -18.90
CA SER A 125 -1.40 -5.28 -19.73
C SER A 125 -2.30 -4.24 -19.09
N TYR A 126 -2.44 -4.26 -17.76
CA TYR A 126 -3.21 -3.30 -16.98
C TYR A 126 -2.56 -1.91 -17.00
N ASP A 127 -1.24 -1.84 -16.88
CA ASP A 127 -0.48 -0.59 -16.85
C ASP A 127 -0.20 0.01 -18.23
N ALA A 128 -0.54 -0.72 -19.30
CA ALA A 128 -0.29 -0.30 -20.69
C ALA A 128 -1.08 0.95 -21.11
N ALA A 129 -2.25 1.21 -20.49
CA ALA A 129 -3.05 2.41 -20.73
C ALA A 129 -3.81 2.81 -19.48
N ARG A 130 -3.64 4.05 -19.06
CA ARG A 130 -4.34 4.65 -17.92
C ARG A 130 -5.11 5.89 -18.36
N LEU A 131 -6.37 5.98 -17.94
CA LEU A 131 -7.18 7.17 -18.11
C LEU A 131 -7.28 7.92 -16.78
N PHE A 132 -6.87 9.17 -16.78
CA PHE A 132 -6.94 10.03 -15.60
C PHE A 132 -8.06 11.06 -15.76
N PHE A 133 -8.82 11.26 -14.70
CA PHE A 133 -9.76 12.36 -14.60
C PHE A 133 -9.34 13.28 -13.46
N GLY A 134 -9.18 14.57 -13.76
CA GLY A 134 -8.78 15.59 -12.79
C GLY A 134 -8.04 16.76 -13.42
N TYR A 135 -7.45 17.59 -12.55
CA TYR A 135 -6.61 18.72 -12.96
C TYR A 135 -5.17 18.25 -13.17
N VAL A 136 -4.56 18.70 -14.25
CA VAL A 136 -3.14 18.41 -14.53
C VAL A 136 -2.33 19.69 -14.33
N LEU A 137 -1.33 19.62 -13.44
CA LEU A 137 -0.32 20.65 -13.27
C LEU A 137 0.91 20.27 -14.10
N LYS A 138 1.32 21.16 -15.00
CA LYS A 138 2.59 21.05 -15.71
C LYS A 138 3.49 22.19 -15.27
N VAL A 139 4.70 21.87 -14.83
CA VAL A 139 5.73 22.83 -14.43
C VAL A 139 6.94 22.71 -15.35
N SER A 140 7.68 23.81 -15.50
CA SER A 140 8.96 23.79 -16.23
C SER A 140 10.03 23.06 -15.41
N ASP A 141 11.04 22.53 -16.07
CA ASP A 141 12.12 21.73 -15.45
C ASP A 141 12.81 22.48 -14.30
N SER A 142 12.98 23.80 -14.43
CA SER A 142 13.55 24.67 -13.38
C SER A 142 12.70 24.73 -12.10
N ASN A 143 11.40 24.44 -12.18
CA ASN A 143 10.45 24.59 -11.08
C ASN A 143 9.97 23.26 -10.49
N ILE A 144 10.44 22.13 -11.02
CA ILE A 144 10.06 20.79 -10.54
C ILE A 144 10.33 20.64 -9.05
N THR A 145 11.55 20.95 -8.60
CA THR A 145 11.94 20.86 -7.19
C THR A 145 11.09 21.76 -6.30
N ILE A 146 10.70 22.92 -6.78
CA ILE A 146 9.83 23.85 -6.04
C ILE A 146 8.43 23.24 -5.92
N ALA A 147 7.85 22.72 -6.99
CA ALA A 147 6.52 22.13 -6.99
C ALA A 147 6.44 20.90 -6.07
N GLU A 148 7.46 20.03 -6.08
CA GLU A 148 7.50 18.82 -5.25
C GLU A 148 7.72 19.10 -3.76
N ASN A 149 8.39 20.20 -3.41
CA ASN A 149 8.68 20.53 -2.02
C ASN A 149 7.76 21.62 -1.44
N ASN A 150 6.96 22.29 -2.25
CA ASN A 150 6.02 23.29 -1.76
C ASN A 150 4.82 22.61 -1.05
N PRO A 151 4.61 22.82 0.26
CA PRO A 151 3.52 22.18 1.00
C PRO A 151 2.13 22.51 0.46
N ASN A 152 1.96 23.69 -0.14
CA ASN A 152 0.69 24.15 -0.70
C ASN A 152 0.30 23.41 -1.98
N ILE A 153 1.27 22.95 -2.75
CA ILE A 153 1.07 22.19 -3.98
C ILE A 153 1.04 20.69 -3.65
N LYS A 154 2.01 20.22 -2.85
CA LYS A 154 2.20 18.81 -2.51
C LYS A 154 0.94 18.15 -1.95
N LYS A 155 0.16 18.85 -1.13
CA LYS A 155 -1.10 18.34 -0.55
C LYS A 155 -2.17 18.02 -1.59
N TYR A 156 -2.07 18.59 -2.79
CA TYR A 156 -3.01 18.32 -3.88
C TYR A 156 -2.47 17.33 -4.90
N ILE A 157 -1.18 17.02 -4.89
CA ILE A 157 -0.60 16.04 -5.82
C ILE A 157 -1.16 14.66 -5.48
N LYS A 158 -1.91 14.09 -6.42
CA LYS A 158 -2.44 12.72 -6.35
C LYS A 158 -1.43 11.73 -6.91
N GLU A 159 -0.84 12.05 -8.06
CA GLU A 159 0.08 11.17 -8.78
C GLU A 159 1.01 11.99 -9.69
N LYS A 160 2.26 11.53 -9.84
CA LYS A 160 3.21 12.07 -10.82
C LYS A 160 3.04 11.30 -12.12
N LEU A 161 2.54 11.95 -13.17
CA LEU A 161 2.27 11.32 -14.47
C LEU A 161 3.53 11.25 -15.34
N ALA A 162 4.38 12.28 -15.26
CA ALA A 162 5.67 12.37 -15.93
C ALA A 162 6.55 13.38 -15.20
N GLU A 163 7.79 13.57 -15.64
CA GLU A 163 8.66 14.61 -15.11
C GLU A 163 8.01 15.99 -15.32
N GLY A 164 7.81 16.72 -14.21
CA GLY A 164 7.13 18.02 -14.21
C GLY A 164 5.62 17.98 -14.52
N VAL A 165 4.98 16.81 -14.57
CA VAL A 165 3.54 16.67 -14.84
C VAL A 165 2.87 15.90 -13.71
N TYR A 166 1.90 16.52 -13.05
CA TYR A 166 1.24 15.98 -11.86
C TYR A 166 -0.27 15.99 -12.04
N LEU A 167 -0.92 14.88 -11.64
CA LEU A 167 -2.37 14.83 -11.46
C LEU A 167 -2.69 15.39 -10.08
N LEU A 168 -3.62 16.35 -10.02
CA LEU A 168 -4.05 16.98 -8.78
C LEU A 168 -5.45 16.52 -8.38
N ASN A 169 -5.63 16.29 -7.09
CA ASN A 169 -6.94 16.12 -6.45
C ASN A 169 -7.31 17.45 -5.75
N ILE A 170 -8.05 18.30 -6.45
CA ILE A 170 -8.52 19.59 -5.92
C ILE A 170 -9.98 19.44 -5.54
N PRO A 171 -10.38 19.69 -4.27
CA PRO A 171 -11.78 19.67 -3.87
C PRO A 171 -12.60 20.67 -4.69
N GLN A 172 -13.83 20.30 -5.09
CA GLN A 172 -14.68 21.11 -5.97
C GLN A 172 -14.98 22.53 -5.45
N ASN A 173 -14.88 22.75 -4.12
CA ASN A 173 -15.12 24.04 -3.49
C ASN A 173 -13.84 24.85 -3.22
N SER A 174 -12.70 24.43 -3.75
CA SER A 174 -11.46 25.19 -3.58
C SER A 174 -11.39 26.29 -4.63
N GLU A 175 -11.29 27.54 -4.20
CA GLU A 175 -10.85 28.61 -5.08
C GLU A 175 -9.43 28.29 -5.55
N ILE A 176 -9.29 27.99 -6.82
CA ILE A 176 -7.97 27.85 -7.46
C ILE A 176 -7.44 29.28 -7.58
N LYS A 177 -6.78 29.77 -6.53
CA LYS A 177 -5.99 30.99 -6.65
C LYS A 177 -4.77 30.63 -7.49
N THR A 178 -4.52 31.44 -8.51
CA THR A 178 -3.34 31.33 -9.39
C THR A 178 -2.09 31.13 -8.55
N PHE A 179 -1.35 30.08 -8.85
CA PHE A 179 -0.07 29.75 -8.21
C PHE A 179 1.02 30.68 -8.71
#